data_61eb4cd3455f268eb7e0ee6ba54a8dea
#
_entry.id   61eb4cd3455f268eb7e0ee6ba54a8dea
#
_cell.length_a   1.000
_cell.length_b   1.000
_cell.length_c   1.000
_cell.angle_alpha   90.00
_cell.angle_beta   90.00
_cell.angle_gamma   90.00
#
_symmetry.space_group_name_H-M   'P 1'
#
loop_
_entity.id
_entity.type
_entity.pdbx_description
1 polymer ?
#
loop_
_entity_poly.entity_id
_entity_poly.type
_entity_poly.pdbx_seq_one_letter_code
_entity_poly.pdbx_strand_id
1 'polypeptide(L)'
;MRIISGLNKGKKLIMPNDKTTRPLRDMAKESIFNILTHAKYINFHIKDCKVLDLFSGIGSFGLECISRGSKFVFFLENYAPVLKILKINISNLKYENKSKIIEIDAFEIN
;
A
#
# COMPACT_ATOMS: atom_id res chain seq x y z
N MET A 1 -0.45 12.94 0.83
CA MET A 1 -0.91 11.55 0.59
C MET A 1 -1.70 11.05 1.79
N ARG A 2 -2.74 10.33 1.56
CA ARG A 2 -3.65 9.88 2.63
C ARG A 2 -4.34 8.57 2.24
N ILE A 3 -4.92 7.92 3.24
CA ILE A 3 -5.84 6.80 3.01
C ILE A 3 -7.18 7.37 2.54
N ILE A 4 -7.69 6.84 1.44
CA ILE A 4 -8.89 7.36 0.78
C ILE A 4 -10.16 6.79 1.40
N SER A 5 -10.17 5.49 1.72
CA SER A 5 -11.38 4.81 2.16
C SER A 5 -11.06 3.72 3.18
N GLY A 6 -12.10 3.18 3.81
CA GLY A 6 -11.99 2.08 4.75
C GLY A 6 -11.80 2.53 6.19
N LEU A 7 -11.29 1.63 7.01
CA LEU A 7 -11.16 1.81 8.45
C LEU A 7 -10.33 3.04 8.82
N ASN A 8 -9.27 3.34 8.05
CA ASN A 8 -8.37 4.45 8.32
C ASN A 8 -8.56 5.63 7.35
N LYS A 9 -9.76 5.78 6.79
CA LYS A 9 -10.08 6.89 5.89
C LYS A 9 -9.62 8.23 6.47
N GLY A 10 -8.92 9.01 5.65
CA GLY A 10 -8.45 10.34 6.01
C GLY A 10 -7.10 10.39 6.75
N LYS A 11 -6.56 9.25 7.16
CA LYS A 11 -5.25 9.22 7.82
C LYS A 11 -4.16 9.58 6.82
N LYS A 12 -3.27 10.48 7.25
CA LYS A 12 -2.16 10.93 6.41
C LYS A 12 -1.02 9.91 6.40
N LEU A 13 -0.36 9.81 5.26
CA LEU A 13 0.85 9.02 5.07
C LEU A 13 2.04 9.97 4.97
N ILE A 14 3.15 9.59 5.59
CA ILE A 14 4.39 10.35 5.51
C ILE A 14 4.98 10.19 4.12
N MET A 15 5.44 11.30 3.55
CA MET A 15 6.02 11.38 2.22
C MET A 15 7.53 11.57 2.33
N PRO A 16 8.31 11.07 1.35
CA PRO A 16 9.74 11.35 1.31
C PRO A 16 10.01 12.81 0.95
N ASN A 17 11.13 13.32 1.43
CA ASN A 17 11.58 14.66 1.07
C ASN A 17 12.31 14.71 -0.28
N ASP A 18 12.70 13.56 -0.81
CA ASP A 18 13.40 13.52 -2.10
C ASP A 18 12.40 13.61 -3.26
N LYS A 19 12.90 14.10 -4.40
CA LYS A 19 12.06 14.26 -5.60
C LYS A 19 12.08 13.04 -6.51
N THR A 20 12.84 12.01 -6.17
CA THR A 20 12.97 10.81 -6.99
C THR A 20 11.87 9.79 -6.73
N THR A 21 11.30 9.83 -5.52
CA THR A 21 10.21 8.94 -5.14
C THR A 21 8.87 9.62 -5.45
N ARG A 22 8.07 8.97 -6.27
CA ARG A 22 6.75 9.48 -6.65
C ARG A 22 5.68 8.47 -6.23
N PRO A 23 5.08 8.68 -5.05
CA PRO A 23 3.99 7.80 -4.63
C PRO A 23 2.78 7.97 -5.53
N LEU A 24 1.95 6.94 -5.56
CA LEU A 24 0.71 6.95 -6.32
C LEU A 24 -0.20 8.07 -5.81
N ARG A 25 -0.60 8.97 -6.70
CA ARG A 25 -1.47 10.08 -6.35
C ARG A 25 -2.83 9.59 -5.88
N ASP A 26 -3.47 10.35 -4.99
CA ASP A 26 -4.78 10.01 -4.44
C ASP A 26 -5.81 9.71 -5.52
N MET A 27 -5.87 10.55 -6.56
CA MET A 27 -6.82 10.38 -7.66
C MET A 27 -6.57 9.07 -8.41
N ALA A 28 -5.31 8.75 -8.73
CA ALA A 28 -4.97 7.50 -9.41
C ALA A 28 -5.27 6.30 -8.54
N LYS A 29 -4.95 6.38 -7.25
CA LYS A 29 -5.25 5.32 -6.29
C LYS A 29 -6.75 5.07 -6.20
N GLU A 30 -7.55 6.12 -6.07
CA GLU A 30 -9.00 6.02 -6.03
C GLU A 30 -9.56 5.37 -7.30
N SER A 31 -9.04 5.77 -8.47
CA SER A 31 -9.47 5.20 -9.75
C SER A 31 -9.18 3.71 -9.84
N ILE A 32 -8.00 3.27 -9.38
CA ILE A 32 -7.62 1.85 -9.38
C ILE A 32 -8.59 1.06 -8.49
N PHE A 33 -8.85 1.54 -7.28
CA PHE A 33 -9.74 0.83 -6.36
C PHE A 33 -11.20 0.83 -6.85
N ASN A 34 -11.64 1.90 -7.52
CA ASN A 34 -12.96 1.91 -8.13
C ASN A 34 -13.09 0.86 -9.23
N ILE A 35 -12.07 0.70 -10.06
CA ILE A 35 -12.06 -0.34 -11.08
C ILE A 35 -12.12 -1.73 -10.44
N LEU A 36 -11.29 -1.98 -9.43
CA LEU A 36 -11.25 -3.27 -8.75
C LEU A 36 -12.57 -3.61 -8.05
N THR A 37 -13.27 -2.61 -7.54
CA THR A 37 -14.49 -2.81 -6.76
C THR A 37 -15.74 -2.91 -7.62
N HIS A 38 -15.80 -2.16 -8.73
CA HIS A 38 -17.04 -1.95 -9.48
C HIS A 38 -17.03 -2.48 -10.92
N ALA A 39 -15.87 -2.91 -11.46
CA ALA A 39 -15.83 -3.41 -12.84
C ALA A 39 -16.58 -4.73 -12.98
N LYS A 40 -17.49 -4.79 -13.95
CA LYS A 40 -18.36 -5.95 -14.15
C LYS A 40 -17.62 -7.24 -14.49
N TYR A 41 -16.45 -7.13 -15.10
CA TYR A 41 -15.66 -8.30 -15.54
C TYR A 41 -14.75 -8.85 -14.45
N ILE A 42 -14.60 -8.11 -13.33
CA ILE A 42 -13.66 -8.47 -12.27
C ILE A 42 -14.46 -9.02 -11.11
N ASN A 43 -14.31 -10.32 -10.89
CA ASN A 43 -14.88 -10.97 -9.71
C ASN A 43 -13.84 -10.94 -8.60
N PHE A 44 -13.67 -9.75 -8.00
CA PHE A 44 -12.63 -9.50 -7.02
C PHE A 44 -13.21 -8.79 -5.79
N HIS A 45 -12.85 -9.30 -4.63
CA HIS A 45 -13.20 -8.69 -3.35
C HIS A 45 -11.92 -8.45 -2.55
N ILE A 46 -11.65 -7.19 -2.23
CA ILE A 46 -10.48 -6.83 -1.44
C ILE A 46 -10.57 -7.33 0.00
N LYS A 47 -11.77 -7.44 0.53
CA LYS A 47 -12.01 -7.92 1.88
C LYS A 47 -11.45 -9.33 2.04
N ASP A 48 -10.64 -9.53 3.08
CA ASP A 48 -10.00 -10.79 3.44
C ASP A 48 -8.96 -11.31 2.42
N CYS A 49 -8.62 -10.52 1.41
CA CYS A 49 -7.55 -10.87 0.47
C CYS A 49 -6.17 -10.75 1.08
N LYS A 50 -5.25 -11.57 0.61
CA LYS A 50 -3.81 -11.37 0.80
C LYS A 50 -3.27 -10.62 -0.40
N VAL A 51 -2.43 -9.63 -0.17
CA VAL A 51 -1.91 -8.75 -1.22
C VAL A 51 -0.39 -8.82 -1.24
N LEU A 52 0.17 -8.86 -2.44
CA LEU A 52 1.60 -8.73 -2.67
C LEU A 52 1.84 -7.42 -3.42
N ASP A 53 2.46 -6.47 -2.74
CA ASP A 53 2.80 -5.16 -3.31
C ASP A 53 4.26 -5.17 -3.73
N LEU A 54 4.50 -5.31 -5.03
CA LEU A 54 5.85 -5.51 -5.59
C LEU A 54 6.71 -4.25 -5.58
N PHE A 55 6.10 -3.08 -5.59
CA PHE A 55 6.79 -1.80 -5.64
C PHE A 55 6.18 -0.88 -4.59
N SER A 56 6.43 -1.21 -3.34
CA SER A 56 5.67 -0.65 -2.22
C SER A 56 5.91 0.84 -1.97
N GLY A 57 7.14 1.31 -2.18
CA GLY A 57 7.44 2.71 -1.86
C GLY A 57 7.08 3.02 -0.42
N ILE A 58 6.34 4.10 -0.22
CA ILE A 58 5.91 4.54 1.13
C ILE A 58 4.75 3.70 1.69
N GLY A 59 4.22 2.75 0.91
CA GLY A 59 3.14 1.87 1.34
C GLY A 59 1.75 2.34 0.97
N SER A 60 1.60 3.36 0.17
CA SER A 60 0.31 3.96 -0.14
C SER A 60 -0.72 2.96 -0.63
N PHE A 61 -0.35 2.10 -1.59
CA PHE A 61 -1.29 1.12 -2.15
C PHE A 61 -1.62 0.01 -1.16
N GLY A 62 -0.61 -0.62 -0.58
CA GLY A 62 -0.81 -1.74 0.35
C GLY A 62 -1.55 -1.32 1.62
N LEU A 63 -1.22 -0.15 2.16
CA LEU A 63 -1.92 0.36 3.35
C LEU A 63 -3.37 0.71 3.04
N GLU A 64 -3.64 1.19 1.83
CA GLU A 64 -5.02 1.39 1.36
C GLU A 64 -5.77 0.06 1.30
N CYS A 65 -5.11 -1.00 0.82
CA CYS A 65 -5.69 -2.34 0.80
C CYS A 65 -6.10 -2.80 2.19
N ILE A 66 -5.22 -2.64 3.19
CA ILE A 66 -5.52 -3.03 4.56
C ILE A 66 -6.69 -2.21 5.11
N SER A 67 -6.69 -0.90 4.88
CA SER A 67 -7.77 -0.03 5.33
C SER A 67 -9.12 -0.45 4.74
N ARG A 68 -9.13 -0.96 3.52
CA ARG A 68 -10.35 -1.43 2.85
C ARG A 68 -10.72 -2.87 3.18
N GLY A 69 -9.96 -3.53 4.04
CA GLY A 69 -10.33 -4.84 4.57
C GLY A 69 -9.49 -6.03 4.12
N SER A 70 -8.38 -5.83 3.41
CA SER A 70 -7.51 -6.95 3.08
C SER A 70 -6.98 -7.60 4.35
N LYS A 71 -6.72 -8.90 4.28
CA LYS A 71 -6.30 -9.68 5.44
C LYS A 71 -4.85 -9.45 5.79
N PHE A 72 -3.99 -9.36 4.77
CA PHE A 72 -2.55 -9.26 4.97
C PHE A 72 -1.89 -8.72 3.72
N VAL A 73 -0.85 -7.89 3.89
CA VAL A 73 -0.09 -7.34 2.77
C VAL A 73 1.39 -7.63 2.96
N PHE A 74 2.00 -8.19 1.91
CA PHE A 74 3.46 -8.32 1.80
C PHE A 74 3.96 -7.13 0.99
N PHE A 75 4.83 -6.32 1.61
CA PHE A 75 5.45 -5.15 0.96
C PHE A 75 6.86 -5.52 0.52
N LEU A 76 7.14 -5.42 -0.77
CA LEU A 76 8.49 -5.57 -1.30
C LEU A 76 9.08 -4.19 -1.57
N GLU A 77 10.21 -3.91 -0.94
CA GLU A 77 10.93 -2.66 -1.08
C GLU A 77 12.36 -2.84 -0.64
N ASN A 78 13.32 -2.28 -1.38
CA ASN A 78 14.74 -2.36 -1.00
C ASN A 78 15.46 -1.01 -1.00
N TYR A 79 14.79 0.08 -1.36
CA TYR A 79 15.39 1.40 -1.34
C TYR A 79 15.35 1.96 0.10
N ALA A 80 16.50 2.03 0.75
CA ALA A 80 16.60 2.33 2.18
C ALA A 80 15.86 3.60 2.64
N PRO A 81 15.96 4.75 1.94
CA PRO A 81 15.25 5.97 2.39
C PRO A 81 13.73 5.80 2.42
N VAL A 82 13.19 5.10 1.44
CA VAL A 82 11.74 4.86 1.35
C VAL A 82 11.30 3.77 2.32
N LEU A 83 12.13 2.76 2.51
CA LEU A 83 11.86 1.66 3.45
C LEU A 83 11.63 2.18 4.87
N LYS A 84 12.42 3.17 5.29
CA LYS A 84 12.26 3.81 6.59
C LYS A 84 10.87 4.46 6.72
N ILE A 85 10.42 5.14 5.67
CA ILE A 85 9.11 5.80 5.64
C ILE A 85 7.99 4.76 5.63
N LEU A 86 8.14 3.69 4.87
CA LEU A 86 7.18 2.58 4.85
C LEU A 86 6.98 2.01 6.25
N LYS A 87 8.06 1.76 6.97
CA LYS A 87 8.00 1.25 8.35
C LYS A 87 7.25 2.21 9.27
N ILE A 88 7.51 3.51 9.13
CA ILE A 88 6.82 4.53 9.94
C ILE A 88 5.33 4.56 9.61
N ASN A 89 4.97 4.53 8.34
CA ASN A 89 3.57 4.54 7.93
C ASN A 89 2.81 3.31 8.43
N ILE A 90 3.42 2.13 8.36
CA ILE A 90 2.82 0.91 8.90
C ILE A 90 2.60 1.06 10.41
N SER A 91 3.59 1.56 11.12
CA SER A 91 3.52 1.74 12.57
C SER A 91 2.45 2.77 12.96
N ASN A 92 2.40 3.90 12.25
CA ASN A 92 1.42 4.95 12.54
C ASN A 92 -0.02 4.46 12.38
N LEU A 93 -0.27 3.56 11.45
CA LEU A 93 -1.59 2.97 11.24
C LEU A 93 -1.83 1.72 12.09
N LYS A 94 -0.80 1.28 12.84
CA LYS A 94 -0.88 0.07 13.71
C LYS A 94 -1.15 -1.20 12.92
N TYR A 95 -0.51 -1.34 11.76
CA TYR A 95 -0.70 -2.48 10.87
C TYR A 95 0.46 -3.48 10.89
N GLU A 96 1.29 -3.47 11.94
CA GLU A 96 2.42 -4.39 12.05
C GLU A 96 1.98 -5.87 11.98
N ASN A 97 0.82 -6.17 12.55
CA ASN A 97 0.28 -7.54 12.57
C ASN A 97 -0.45 -7.94 11.28
N LYS A 98 -0.62 -7.01 10.36
CA LYS A 98 -1.30 -7.24 9.08
C LYS A 98 -0.38 -7.05 7.88
N SER A 99 0.91 -6.97 8.12
CA SER A 99 1.87 -6.68 7.07
C SER A 99 3.21 -7.35 7.35
N LYS A 100 3.97 -7.56 6.29
CA LYS A 100 5.36 -7.98 6.36
C LYS A 100 6.13 -7.27 5.27
N ILE A 101 7.28 -6.70 5.63
CA ILE A 101 8.19 -6.09 4.67
C ILE A 101 9.23 -7.13 4.26
N ILE A 102 9.41 -7.29 2.96
CA ILE A 102 10.46 -8.13 2.38
C ILE A 102 11.42 -7.19 1.67
N GLU A 103 12.64 -7.10 2.18
CA GLU A 103 13.65 -6.13 1.72
C GLU A 103 14.43 -6.69 0.53
N ILE A 104 13.71 -6.95 -0.58
CA ILE A 104 14.30 -7.43 -1.83
C ILE A 104 13.78 -6.60 -3.00
N ASP A 105 14.51 -6.68 -4.11
CA ASP A 105 14.05 -6.14 -5.38
C ASP A 105 13.02 -7.10 -5.98
N ALA A 106 11.91 -6.58 -6.49
CA ALA A 106 10.86 -7.37 -7.13
C ALA A 106 11.41 -8.18 -8.33
N PHE A 107 12.43 -7.67 -9.00
CA PHE A 107 13.05 -8.35 -10.15
C PHE A 107 13.95 -9.52 -9.74
N GLU A 108 14.23 -9.70 -8.46
CA GLU A 108 15.03 -10.82 -7.92
C GLU A 108 14.18 -12.00 -7.47
N ILE A 109 12.87 -11.92 -7.65
CA ILE A 109 11.96 -13.01 -7.30
C ILE A 109 12.06 -14.12 -8.37
N ASN A 110 12.31 -15.34 -7.92
CA ASN A 110 12.35 -16.53 -8.77
C ASN A 110 11.10 -17.38 -8.61
#